data_9d721b1fa8384d144dce61f9715513c6
#
_entry.id   9d721b1fa8384d144dce61f9715513c6
#
_cell.length_a   1.000
_cell.length_b   1.000
_cell.length_c   1.000
_cell.angle_alpha   90.00
_cell.angle_beta   90.00
_cell.angle_gamma   90.00
#
_symmetry.space_group_name_H-M   'P 1'
#
loop_
_entity.id
_entity.type
_entity.pdbx_description
1 polymer ?
#
loop_
_entity_poly.entity_id
_entity_poly.type
_entity_poly.pdbx_seq_one_letter_code
_entity_poly.pdbx_strand_id
1 'polypeptide(L)'
;MLRNMATSLLRHETIRTTVPKAKELRRVVEPLITLAKVDSLGKRRLAFSRLRDVDVVEKLFADLGPRFKARAGGYTRILKMEPRPGDSADMALMQLVDAAAATAQAEEPPKQGKAPRKSRKKSNADAAAPKRRKKAAA
;
A
#
# COMPACT_ATOMS: atom_id res chain seq x y z
N MET A 1 5.38 21.73 12.11
CA MET A 1 4.71 21.13 10.95
C MET A 1 5.63 20.13 10.23
N LEU A 2 6.74 20.53 9.60
CA LEU A 2 7.61 19.62 8.81
C LEU A 2 8.17 18.44 9.63
N ARG A 3 8.50 18.63 10.92
CA ARG A 3 8.93 17.54 11.81
C ARG A 3 7.86 16.45 11.92
N ASN A 4 6.63 16.81 12.23
CA ASN A 4 5.53 15.84 12.39
C ASN A 4 5.24 15.09 11.06
N MET A 5 5.32 15.83 9.93
CA MET A 5 5.17 15.20 8.61
C MET A 5 6.33 14.25 8.30
N ALA A 6 7.57 14.58 8.68
CA ALA A 6 8.73 13.69 8.53
C ALA A 6 8.57 12.42 9.37
N THR A 7 8.17 12.57 10.64
CA THR A 7 7.85 11.43 11.52
C THR A 7 6.77 10.54 10.92
N SER A 8 5.67 11.13 10.43
CA SER A 8 4.59 10.38 9.80
C SER A 8 5.04 9.67 8.51
N LEU A 9 5.85 10.34 7.66
CA LEU A 9 6.37 9.72 6.45
C LEU A 9 7.30 8.54 6.75
N LEU A 10 8.20 8.65 7.73
CA LEU A 10 9.09 7.57 8.12
C LEU A 10 8.35 6.40 8.79
N ARG A 11 7.26 6.70 9.55
CA ARG A 11 6.43 5.69 10.21
C ARG A 11 5.58 4.89 9.22
N HIS A 12 4.86 5.59 8.32
CA HIS A 12 3.87 5.01 7.40
C HIS A 12 4.41 4.80 5.98
N GLU A 13 5.60 5.31 5.67
CA GLU A 13 6.26 5.26 4.35
C GLU A 13 5.51 5.98 3.22
N THR A 14 4.27 6.38 3.45
CA THR A 14 3.41 7.09 2.51
C THR A 14 2.56 8.12 3.23
N ILE A 15 2.51 9.35 2.73
CA ILE A 15 1.65 10.42 3.26
C ILE A 15 1.00 11.22 2.13
N ARG A 16 -0.20 11.72 2.38
CA ARG A 16 -0.92 12.62 1.48
C ARG A 16 -0.80 14.06 1.99
N THR A 17 -0.34 14.97 1.14
CA THR A 17 -0.14 16.38 1.49
C THR A 17 -0.23 17.28 0.26
N THR A 18 -0.04 18.58 0.41
CA THR A 18 0.01 19.50 -0.74
C THR A 18 1.39 19.47 -1.41
N VAL A 19 1.44 19.74 -2.73
CA VAL A 19 2.67 19.72 -3.53
C VAL A 19 3.79 20.61 -2.95
N PRO A 20 3.55 21.87 -2.51
CA PRO A 20 4.60 22.69 -1.91
C PRO A 20 5.17 22.08 -0.62
N LYS A 21 4.29 21.56 0.26
CA LYS A 21 4.73 20.91 1.50
C LYS A 21 5.55 19.64 1.24
N ALA A 22 5.16 18.83 0.25
CA ALA A 22 5.91 17.64 -0.14
C ALA A 22 7.32 17.99 -0.63
N LYS A 23 7.46 19.06 -1.43
CA LYS A 23 8.77 19.53 -1.93
C LYS A 23 9.69 19.97 -0.78
N GLU A 24 9.19 20.72 0.19
CA GLU A 24 9.97 21.14 1.35
C GLU A 24 10.28 19.97 2.30
N LEU A 25 9.34 19.06 2.48
CA LEU A 25 9.54 17.87 3.31
C LEU A 25 10.69 16.99 2.80
N ARG A 26 10.86 16.90 1.48
CA ARG A 26 11.97 16.19 0.87
C ARG A 26 13.32 16.65 1.38
N ARG A 27 13.53 17.98 1.53
CA ARG A 27 14.77 18.57 2.07
C ARG A 27 15.06 18.16 3.51
N VAL A 28 14.03 17.80 4.27
CA VAL A 28 14.19 17.36 5.68
C VAL A 28 14.42 15.85 5.76
N VAL A 29 13.68 15.06 4.98
CA VAL A 29 13.68 13.59 5.09
C VAL A 29 14.89 12.96 4.41
N GLU A 30 15.30 13.43 3.23
CA GLU A 30 16.44 12.84 2.52
C GLU A 30 17.76 12.87 3.31
N PRO A 31 18.13 13.97 3.97
CA PRO A 31 19.30 13.98 4.84
C PRO A 31 19.20 13.03 6.04
N LEU A 32 17.98 12.80 6.59
CA LEU A 32 17.78 11.85 7.68
C LEU A 32 18.01 10.41 7.24
N ILE A 33 17.53 10.03 6.05
CA ILE A 33 17.78 8.72 5.47
C ILE A 33 19.27 8.54 5.15
N THR A 34 19.92 9.55 4.58
CA THR A 34 21.37 9.52 4.33
C THR A 34 22.17 9.35 5.63
N LEU A 35 21.76 10.02 6.71
CA LEU A 35 22.36 9.88 8.03
C LEU A 35 22.25 8.45 8.57
N ALA A 36 21.12 7.80 8.33
CA ALA A 36 20.82 6.45 8.83
C ALA A 36 21.58 5.33 8.12
N LYS A 37 22.20 5.57 6.98
CA LYS A 37 23.00 4.55 6.27
C LYS A 37 24.22 4.06 7.04
N VAL A 38 24.72 4.88 7.95
CA VAL A 38 25.84 4.54 8.82
C VAL A 38 25.36 4.68 10.26
N ASP A 39 25.16 3.56 10.92
CA ASP A 39 24.73 3.56 12.32
C ASP A 39 25.86 4.02 13.25
N SER A 40 25.57 5.01 14.06
CA SER A 40 26.46 5.55 15.09
C SER A 40 25.61 6.21 16.17
N LEU A 41 26.05 6.13 17.43
CA LEU A 41 25.37 6.76 18.56
C LEU A 41 25.16 8.28 18.34
N GLY A 42 26.18 8.95 17.80
CA GLY A 42 26.09 10.39 17.48
C GLY A 42 25.01 10.68 16.43
N LYS A 43 24.92 9.83 15.38
CA LYS A 43 23.91 9.98 14.33
C LYS A 43 22.49 9.67 14.83
N ARG A 44 22.32 8.68 15.70
CA ARG A 44 21.03 8.40 16.36
C ARG A 44 20.57 9.59 17.21
N ARG A 45 21.47 10.19 18.01
CA ARG A 45 21.17 11.39 18.79
C ARG A 45 20.79 12.58 17.91
N LEU A 46 21.48 12.78 16.78
CA LEU A 46 21.15 13.83 15.81
C LEU A 46 19.80 13.59 15.14
N ALA A 47 19.48 12.37 14.72
CA ALA A 47 18.18 12.02 14.19
C ALA A 47 17.07 12.26 15.22
N PHE A 48 17.28 11.84 16.48
CA PHE A 48 16.34 12.07 17.56
C PHE A 48 16.10 13.56 17.84
N SER A 49 17.13 14.40 17.83
CA SER A 49 16.98 15.85 18.03
C SER A 49 16.05 16.49 16.98
N ARG A 50 16.05 15.92 15.74
CA ARG A 50 15.21 16.40 14.64
C ARG A 50 13.80 15.83 14.66
N LEU A 51 13.63 14.53 14.96
CA LEU A 51 12.34 13.82 14.92
C LEU A 51 11.60 13.86 16.26
N ARG A 52 12.33 13.71 17.39
CA ARG A 52 11.82 13.62 18.77
C ARG A 52 10.85 12.46 18.99
N ASP A 53 11.06 11.37 18.29
CA ASP A 53 10.26 10.14 18.36
C ASP A 53 11.23 8.96 18.33
N VAL A 54 11.23 8.15 19.40
CA VAL A 54 12.19 7.05 19.59
C VAL A 54 11.90 5.94 18.60
N ASP A 55 10.63 5.54 18.46
CA ASP A 55 10.20 4.41 17.63
C ASP A 55 10.56 4.65 16.15
N VAL A 56 10.35 5.89 15.68
CA VAL A 56 10.66 6.27 14.30
C VAL A 56 12.16 6.32 14.06
N VAL A 57 12.97 6.75 15.06
CA VAL A 57 14.43 6.71 14.95
C VAL A 57 14.92 5.26 14.92
N GLU A 58 14.34 4.39 15.73
CA GLU A 58 14.68 2.96 15.69
C GLU A 58 14.37 2.35 14.31
N LYS A 59 13.16 2.53 13.78
CA LYS A 59 12.78 2.11 12.43
C LYS A 59 13.71 2.70 11.36
N LEU A 60 14.11 3.97 11.51
CA LEU A 60 14.98 4.65 10.56
C LEU A 60 16.35 3.96 10.45
N PHE A 61 16.96 3.55 11.57
CA PHE A 61 18.27 2.91 11.57
C PHE A 61 18.22 1.39 11.38
N ALA A 62 17.19 0.70 11.88
CA ALA A 62 17.07 -0.75 11.78
C ALA A 62 16.60 -1.19 10.39
N ASP A 63 15.64 -0.49 9.80
CA ASP A 63 14.99 -0.89 8.54
C ASP A 63 15.39 0.02 7.35
N LEU A 64 15.10 1.32 7.44
CA LEU A 64 15.28 2.23 6.30
C LEU A 64 16.75 2.45 5.95
N GLY A 65 17.65 2.54 6.93
CA GLY A 65 19.08 2.70 6.71
C GLY A 65 19.69 1.62 5.84
N PRO A 66 19.58 0.34 6.21
CA PRO A 66 20.03 -0.80 5.42
C PRO A 66 19.36 -0.87 4.04
N ARG A 67 18.04 -0.67 3.98
CA ARG A 67 17.24 -0.71 2.74
C ARG A 67 17.74 0.27 1.69
N PHE A 68 18.04 1.50 2.09
CA PHE A 68 18.52 2.54 1.18
C PHE A 68 20.06 2.61 1.06
N LYS A 69 20.81 1.69 1.65
CA LYS A 69 22.29 1.74 1.67
C LYS A 69 22.90 1.80 0.26
N ALA A 70 22.38 1.01 -0.67
CA ALA A 70 22.85 0.94 -2.05
C ALA A 70 22.50 2.17 -2.91
N ARG A 71 21.46 2.94 -2.51
CA ARG A 71 20.96 4.07 -3.30
C ARG A 71 21.70 5.35 -2.92
N ALA A 72 22.28 6.07 -3.89
CA ALA A 72 23.06 7.28 -3.64
C ALA A 72 22.19 8.46 -3.12
N GLY A 73 20.89 8.52 -3.52
CA GLY A 73 19.95 9.61 -3.16
C GLY A 73 18.58 9.40 -3.79
N GLY A 74 17.68 10.37 -3.65
CA GLY A 74 16.34 10.30 -4.24
C GLY A 74 15.49 9.19 -3.61
N TYR A 75 15.42 9.16 -2.27
CA TYR A 75 14.70 8.14 -1.52
C TYR A 75 13.19 8.33 -1.53
N THR A 76 12.73 9.50 -1.96
CA THR A 76 11.33 9.89 -1.93
C THR A 76 10.78 10.10 -3.33
N ARG A 77 9.52 9.71 -3.55
CA ARG A 77 8.75 9.95 -4.77
C ARG A 77 7.54 10.82 -4.43
N ILE A 78 7.25 11.79 -5.29
CA ILE A 78 6.08 12.67 -5.17
C ILE A 78 5.20 12.40 -6.39
N LEU A 79 4.00 11.89 -6.15
CA LEU A 79 2.96 11.66 -7.16
C LEU A 79 1.92 12.77 -7.03
N LYS A 80 1.67 13.51 -8.12
CA LYS A 80 0.60 14.51 -8.13
C LYS A 80 -0.76 13.79 -8.09
N MET A 81 -1.67 14.34 -7.32
CA MET A 81 -3.05 13.89 -7.19
C MET A 81 -3.99 15.00 -7.63
N GLU A 82 -5.27 14.65 -7.74
CA GLU A 82 -6.32 15.63 -8.02
C GLU A 82 -6.37 16.73 -6.93
N PRO A 83 -6.76 17.96 -7.30
CA PRO A 83 -6.93 19.04 -6.36
C PRO A 83 -7.94 18.69 -5.26
N ARG A 84 -7.73 19.24 -4.07
CA ARG A 84 -8.64 19.02 -2.94
C ARG A 84 -9.96 19.74 -3.16
N PRO A 85 -11.13 19.05 -2.99
CA PRO A 85 -12.42 19.71 -3.07
C PRO A 85 -12.54 20.82 -1.99
N GLY A 86 -13.09 21.95 -2.36
CA GLY A 86 -13.29 23.11 -1.50
C GLY A 86 -12.31 24.26 -1.78
N ASP A 87 -11.00 24.03 -1.67
CA ASP A 87 -9.97 25.07 -1.87
C ASP A 87 -9.11 24.88 -3.12
N SER A 88 -9.38 23.83 -3.93
CA SER A 88 -8.63 23.49 -5.15
C SER A 88 -7.12 23.41 -4.96
N ALA A 89 -6.64 23.13 -3.75
CA ALA A 89 -5.21 22.99 -3.48
C ALA A 89 -4.62 21.76 -4.16
N ASP A 90 -3.50 21.93 -4.86
CA ASP A 90 -2.77 20.84 -5.51
C ASP A 90 -2.29 19.81 -4.47
N MET A 91 -2.79 18.59 -4.55
CA MET A 91 -2.43 17.51 -3.65
C MET A 91 -1.32 16.64 -4.24
N ALA A 92 -0.56 16.03 -3.34
CA ALA A 92 0.48 15.07 -3.68
C ALA A 92 0.52 13.90 -2.69
N LEU A 93 0.76 12.72 -3.22
CA LEU A 93 1.16 11.55 -2.45
C LEU A 93 2.68 11.50 -2.42
N MET A 94 3.25 11.58 -1.24
CA MET A 94 4.68 11.42 -1.03
C MET A 94 4.94 10.05 -0.42
N GLN A 95 5.81 9.27 -1.06
CA GLN A 95 6.14 7.90 -0.64
C GLN A 95 7.64 7.64 -0.69
N LEU A 96 8.12 6.67 0.08
CA LEU A 96 9.47 6.14 -0.05
C LEU A 96 9.52 5.22 -1.28
N VAL A 97 10.60 5.32 -2.07
CA VAL A 97 10.68 4.68 -3.40
C VAL A 97 10.53 3.15 -3.32
N ASP A 98 11.08 2.52 -2.31
CA ASP A 98 11.07 1.06 -2.17
C ASP A 98 9.84 0.52 -1.39
N ALA A 99 8.98 1.40 -0.86
CA ALA A 99 7.72 1.01 -0.21
C ALA A 99 6.69 0.49 -1.22
N ALA A 100 6.73 0.96 -2.46
CA ALA A 100 5.76 0.57 -3.49
C ALA A 100 5.80 -0.92 -3.86
N ALA A 101 6.91 -1.61 -3.64
CA ALA A 101 7.02 -3.05 -3.88
C ALA A 101 6.34 -3.90 -2.79
N ALA A 102 6.32 -3.41 -1.55
CA ALA A 102 5.71 -4.11 -0.42
C ALA A 102 4.18 -3.91 -0.36
N THR A 103 3.69 -2.69 -0.71
CA THR A 103 2.25 -2.39 -0.71
C THR A 103 1.52 -2.95 -1.92
N ALA A 104 2.18 -3.08 -3.08
CA ALA A 104 1.58 -3.70 -4.26
C ALA A 104 1.33 -5.22 -4.07
N GLN A 105 2.02 -5.86 -3.14
CA GLN A 105 1.79 -7.26 -2.78
C GLN A 105 0.72 -7.44 -1.69
N ALA A 106 0.36 -6.37 -0.95
CA ALA A 106 -0.65 -6.42 0.10
C ALA A 106 -2.06 -6.01 -0.37
N GLU A 107 -2.20 -5.42 -1.56
CA GLU A 107 -3.48 -4.96 -2.13
C GLU A 107 -3.97 -5.79 -3.34
N GLU A 108 -3.54 -7.06 -3.50
CA GLU A 108 -4.34 -7.96 -4.32
C GLU A 108 -5.61 -8.30 -3.54
N PRO A 109 -6.80 -7.84 -4.00
CA PRO A 109 -8.04 -8.29 -3.39
C PRO A 109 -8.13 -9.79 -3.60
N PRO A 110 -8.63 -10.57 -2.61
CA PRO A 110 -8.77 -12.00 -2.76
C PRO A 110 -9.64 -12.26 -4.00
N LYS A 111 -9.06 -12.89 -5.01
CA LYS A 111 -9.79 -13.38 -6.18
C LYS A 111 -10.91 -14.26 -5.67
N GLN A 112 -12.12 -13.70 -5.61
CA GLN A 112 -13.33 -14.48 -5.36
C GLN A 112 -13.36 -15.59 -6.41
N GLY A 113 -13.13 -16.82 -5.94
CA GLY A 113 -13.22 -18.00 -6.72
C GLY A 113 -14.59 -18.06 -7.39
N LYS A 114 -14.61 -17.91 -8.72
CA LYS A 114 -15.78 -18.23 -9.52
C LYS A 114 -16.10 -19.70 -9.29
N ALA A 115 -17.16 -19.96 -8.53
CA ALA A 115 -17.76 -21.27 -8.41
C ALA A 115 -18.04 -21.83 -9.82
N PRO A 116 -17.72 -23.10 -10.11
CA PRO A 116 -18.01 -23.69 -11.41
C PRO A 116 -19.53 -23.79 -11.59
N ARG A 117 -20.05 -23.07 -12.57
CA ARG A 117 -21.42 -23.25 -13.07
C ARG A 117 -21.56 -24.68 -13.55
N LYS A 118 -22.25 -25.52 -12.76
CA LYS A 118 -22.71 -26.83 -13.17
C LYS A 118 -23.58 -26.66 -14.44
N SER A 119 -23.08 -27.11 -15.55
CA SER A 119 -23.80 -27.24 -16.80
C SER A 119 -24.94 -28.22 -16.60
N ARG A 120 -26.17 -27.73 -16.70
CA ARG A 120 -27.39 -28.50 -16.68
C ARG A 120 -27.49 -29.18 -18.04
N LYS A 121 -27.03 -30.43 -18.11
CA LYS A 121 -27.14 -31.29 -19.28
C LYS A 121 -28.61 -31.64 -19.50
N LYS A 122 -29.21 -31.11 -20.57
CA LYS A 122 -30.47 -31.55 -21.13
C LYS A 122 -30.24 -32.94 -21.70
N SER A 123 -30.89 -33.94 -21.14
CA SER A 123 -31.09 -35.21 -21.82
C SER A 123 -32.55 -35.30 -22.26
N ASN A 124 -32.75 -35.15 -23.57
CA ASN A 124 -33.91 -35.65 -24.31
C ASN A 124 -33.68 -37.13 -24.54
N ALA A 125 -34.65 -37.92 -24.23
CA ALA A 125 -35.01 -39.17 -24.85
C ALA A 125 -36.41 -39.50 -24.30
N ASP A 126 -37.44 -39.32 -25.02
CA ASP A 126 -38.03 -40.01 -26.13
C ASP A 126 -38.51 -41.43 -25.77
N ALA A 127 -39.80 -41.56 -26.07
CA ALA A 127 -40.55 -42.72 -26.44
C ALA A 127 -40.99 -43.78 -25.41
N ALA A 128 -42.25 -43.93 -25.40
CA ALA A 128 -43.05 -45.16 -25.50
C ALA A 128 -44.05 -45.38 -24.39
N ALA A 129 -45.28 -45.08 -24.68
CA ALA A 129 -46.44 -45.86 -24.21
C ALA A 129 -46.41 -47.24 -24.85
N PRO A 130 -47.07 -48.30 -24.32
CA PRO A 130 -48.49 -48.33 -24.26
C PRO A 130 -49.17 -49.30 -23.22
N LYS A 131 -50.52 -49.13 -23.17
CA LYS A 131 -51.59 -50.15 -23.03
C LYS A 131 -51.89 -50.80 -21.67
N ARG A 132 -53.11 -50.44 -21.24
CA ARG A 132 -54.27 -51.33 -21.00
C ARG A 132 -54.16 -52.44 -19.96
N ARG A 133 -55.03 -52.41 -19.01
CA ARG A 133 -56.19 -53.33 -18.75
C ARG A 133 -56.75 -53.02 -17.37
N LYS A 134 -58.03 -52.55 -17.30
CA LYS A 134 -59.27 -53.28 -17.06
C LYS A 134 -59.26 -54.30 -15.90
N LYS A 135 -60.06 -53.98 -14.94
CA LYS A 135 -61.19 -54.78 -14.35
C LYS A 135 -61.25 -54.39 -12.86
N ALA A 136 -62.35 -53.87 -12.37
CA ALA A 136 -63.68 -54.41 -12.13
C ALA A 136 -63.83 -54.93 -10.71
N ALA A 137 -64.85 -54.41 -10.06
CA ALA A 137 -65.79 -55.05 -9.16
C ALA A 137 -65.30 -55.32 -7.69
N ALA A 138 -65.89 -54.85 -6.74
CA ALA A 138 -67.19 -54.99 -6.18
C ALA A 138 -67.39 -53.91 -5.12
#